data_2afcd6e25135c4dd508d0b5c3db813ab
#
_entry.id   2afcd6e25135c4dd508d0b5c3db813ab
#
_cell.length_a   1.000
_cell.length_b   1.000
_cell.length_c   1.000
_cell.angle_alpha   90.00
_cell.angle_beta   90.00
_cell.angle_gamma   90.00
#
_symmetry.space_group_name_H-M   'P 1'
#
loop_
_entity.id
_entity.type
_entity.pdbx_description
1 polymer ?
#
loop_
_entity_poly.entity_id
_entity_poly.type
_entity_poly.pdbx_seq_one_letter_code
_entity_poly.pdbx_strand_id
1 'polypeptide(L)'
;MNNPQRKTGSATDNRYLSATHEVINQPRPLENYNLYEQDTSLREAVLREGAGFANVDLTRFGAWAGLADTIELGNQANANKPGFRTHDRYGHRTDEVTFHPAYHELMRVALENGLHSSPWTNPGKGAHVARAAKYYLHSQVEAAHCCPVTMTFAAIPSIQNQPDLAKLWAPKILANEYDSRNVPDSKKTSVTIGMAMTEKQGGSDVRANTTMAYPIGQQGPGQPYELVGHKWFVSAPMCDAFLVLAQTTSGLSCFLMPRWRPDGTKNPWQVQQLKNKMGNVANASSEVEIRGALAWMVGEEGRGVRTIIEMVAMTRFDC
;
A
#
# COMPACT_ATOMS: atom_id res chain seq x y z
N MET A 1 -14.39 -51.44 -22.08
CA MET A 1 -13.94 -50.40 -23.04
C MET A 1 -15.18 -49.74 -23.63
N ASN A 2 -15.69 -48.69 -23.00
CA ASN A 2 -16.88 -47.99 -23.50
C ASN A 2 -16.45 -46.91 -24.48
N ASN A 3 -16.84 -47.08 -25.70
CA ASN A 3 -16.67 -46.14 -26.81
C ASN A 3 -17.55 -44.91 -26.53
N PRO A 4 -17.03 -43.68 -26.39
CA PRO A 4 -17.89 -42.52 -26.20
C PRO A 4 -18.63 -42.25 -27.50
N GLN A 5 -19.96 -42.36 -27.49
CA GLN A 5 -20.83 -42.02 -28.59
C GLN A 5 -20.56 -40.55 -29.01
N ARG A 6 -20.09 -40.39 -30.24
CA ARG A 6 -20.05 -39.09 -30.93
C ARG A 6 -21.45 -38.48 -30.90
N LYS A 7 -21.66 -37.44 -30.14
CA LYS A 7 -22.88 -36.65 -30.24
C LYS A 7 -22.86 -35.95 -31.60
N THR A 8 -23.70 -36.48 -32.53
CA THR A 8 -23.96 -35.83 -33.82
C THR A 8 -24.78 -34.56 -33.52
N GLY A 9 -24.10 -33.39 -33.48
CA GLY A 9 -24.77 -32.08 -33.43
C GLY A 9 -25.51 -31.86 -34.76
N SER A 10 -26.60 -31.12 -34.69
CA SER A 10 -27.36 -30.67 -35.89
C SER A 10 -26.45 -29.98 -36.90
N ALA A 11 -26.67 -30.23 -38.19
CA ALA A 11 -25.87 -29.69 -39.29
C ALA A 11 -25.81 -28.16 -39.42
N THR A 12 -26.39 -27.44 -38.48
CA THR A 12 -26.42 -25.96 -38.44
C THR A 12 -25.48 -25.34 -37.40
N ASP A 13 -24.81 -26.12 -36.55
CA ASP A 13 -23.88 -25.62 -35.54
C ASP A 13 -22.41 -25.73 -35.99
N ASN A 14 -21.95 -24.76 -36.78
CA ASN A 14 -20.59 -24.67 -37.29
C ASN A 14 -19.50 -24.62 -36.20
N ARG A 15 -19.82 -24.48 -34.91
CA ARG A 15 -18.85 -24.45 -33.83
C ARG A 15 -18.03 -25.71 -33.70
N TYR A 16 -18.58 -26.85 -34.04
CA TYR A 16 -17.87 -28.13 -34.02
C TYR A 16 -16.97 -28.39 -35.22
N LEU A 17 -17.23 -27.71 -36.32
CA LEU A 17 -16.43 -27.86 -37.55
C LEU A 17 -15.12 -27.08 -37.53
N SER A 18 -15.04 -26.05 -36.67
CA SER A 18 -13.84 -25.19 -36.51
C SER A 18 -12.99 -25.57 -35.30
N ALA A 19 -13.44 -26.46 -34.41
CA ALA A 19 -12.69 -26.91 -33.25
C ALA A 19 -11.48 -27.75 -33.70
N THR A 20 -10.28 -27.29 -33.36
CA THR A 20 -9.01 -27.96 -33.72
C THR A 20 -8.64 -29.05 -32.71
N HIS A 21 -9.09 -28.94 -31.46
CA HIS A 21 -8.81 -29.88 -30.38
C HIS A 21 -9.82 -29.71 -29.23
N GLU A 22 -9.84 -30.67 -28.32
CA GLU A 22 -10.56 -30.63 -27.07
C GLU A 22 -9.58 -30.68 -25.90
N VAL A 23 -9.71 -29.75 -24.92
CA VAL A 23 -8.89 -29.73 -23.72
C VAL A 23 -9.62 -30.51 -22.62
N ILE A 24 -9.07 -31.63 -22.22
CA ILE A 24 -9.70 -32.57 -21.28
C ILE A 24 -8.93 -32.76 -19.97
N ASN A 25 -7.73 -32.19 -19.88
CA ASN A 25 -6.79 -32.40 -18.78
C ASN A 25 -6.49 -31.12 -17.95
N GLN A 26 -7.31 -30.09 -18.09
CA GLN A 26 -7.20 -28.87 -17.29
C GLN A 26 -8.25 -28.85 -16.17
N PRO A 27 -7.89 -28.45 -14.94
CA PRO A 27 -8.86 -28.25 -13.86
C PRO A 27 -9.76 -27.05 -14.21
N ARG A 28 -10.94 -27.00 -13.58
CA ARG A 28 -11.77 -25.80 -13.63
C ARG A 28 -11.08 -24.66 -12.87
N PRO A 29 -11.27 -23.38 -13.27
CA PRO A 29 -10.82 -22.26 -12.47
C PRO A 29 -11.34 -22.35 -11.02
N LEU A 30 -10.48 -22.00 -10.06
CA LEU A 30 -10.86 -21.89 -8.65
C LEU A 30 -11.42 -20.48 -8.41
N GLU A 31 -12.74 -20.36 -8.55
CA GLU A 31 -13.48 -19.11 -8.48
C GLU A 31 -14.90 -19.34 -7.95
N ASN A 32 -15.58 -18.27 -7.55
CA ASN A 32 -16.96 -18.30 -7.01
C ASN A 32 -17.09 -19.21 -5.79
N TYR A 33 -16.14 -19.09 -4.87
CA TYR A 33 -16.11 -19.78 -3.58
C TYR A 33 -15.78 -18.80 -2.45
N ASN A 34 -16.07 -19.18 -1.22
CA ASN A 34 -15.74 -18.34 -0.07
C ASN A 34 -14.33 -18.66 0.44
N LEU A 35 -13.38 -17.73 0.27
CA LEU A 35 -11.99 -17.90 0.69
C LEU A 35 -11.88 -18.18 2.20
N TYR A 36 -12.66 -17.47 3.01
CA TYR A 36 -12.62 -17.63 4.47
C TYR A 36 -13.22 -18.97 4.93
N GLU A 37 -14.38 -19.34 4.39
CA GLU A 37 -15.07 -20.59 4.80
C GLU A 37 -14.29 -21.84 4.39
N GLN A 38 -13.54 -21.79 3.29
CA GLN A 38 -12.73 -22.92 2.81
C GLN A 38 -11.36 -23.00 3.51
N ASP A 39 -10.90 -21.93 4.15
CA ASP A 39 -9.64 -21.93 4.89
C ASP A 39 -9.86 -22.31 6.36
N THR A 40 -9.84 -23.60 6.64
CA THR A 40 -10.00 -24.13 8.00
C THR A 40 -8.92 -23.64 8.94
N SER A 41 -7.67 -23.56 8.49
CA SER A 41 -6.53 -23.11 9.30
C SER A 41 -6.69 -21.64 9.72
N LEU A 42 -7.11 -20.79 8.81
CA LEU A 42 -7.38 -19.38 9.09
C LEU A 42 -8.53 -19.21 10.10
N ARG A 43 -9.62 -19.94 9.89
CA ARG A 43 -10.79 -19.91 10.80
C ARG A 43 -10.45 -20.35 12.21
N GLU A 44 -9.71 -21.46 12.36
CA GLU A 44 -9.24 -21.95 13.66
C GLU A 44 -8.30 -20.93 14.32
N ALA A 45 -7.38 -20.32 13.59
CA ALA A 45 -6.50 -19.26 14.09
C ALA A 45 -7.30 -18.04 14.58
N VAL A 46 -8.26 -17.56 13.81
CA VAL A 46 -9.14 -16.44 14.18
C VAL A 46 -9.87 -16.71 15.50
N LEU A 47 -10.42 -17.91 15.67
CA LEU A 47 -11.12 -18.28 16.90
C LEU A 47 -10.15 -18.42 18.08
N ARG A 48 -9.05 -19.14 17.89
CA ARG A 48 -8.04 -19.39 18.94
C ARG A 48 -7.43 -18.12 19.48
N GLU A 49 -7.15 -17.14 18.60
CA GLU A 49 -6.52 -15.87 18.99
C GLU A 49 -7.54 -14.80 19.44
N GLY A 50 -8.80 -15.18 19.61
CA GLY A 50 -9.84 -14.35 20.19
C GLY A 50 -10.49 -13.33 19.26
N ALA A 51 -10.40 -13.53 17.95
CA ALA A 51 -11.04 -12.69 16.94
C ALA A 51 -12.39 -13.24 16.42
N GLY A 52 -13.03 -14.17 17.13
CA GLY A 52 -14.29 -14.80 16.74
C GLY A 52 -15.44 -13.81 16.50
N PHE A 53 -15.40 -12.61 17.10
CA PHE A 53 -16.36 -11.53 16.85
C PHE A 53 -16.37 -11.07 15.39
N ALA A 54 -15.26 -11.23 14.66
CA ALA A 54 -15.13 -10.83 13.26
C ALA A 54 -15.62 -11.89 12.26
N ASN A 55 -16.07 -13.06 12.74
CA ASN A 55 -16.39 -14.21 11.87
C ASN A 55 -17.41 -13.87 10.76
N VAL A 56 -18.47 -13.14 11.08
CA VAL A 56 -19.49 -12.71 10.10
C VAL A 56 -18.91 -11.80 9.03
N ASP A 57 -18.10 -10.82 9.44
CA ASP A 57 -17.47 -9.87 8.53
C ASP A 57 -16.42 -10.57 7.64
N LEU A 58 -15.61 -11.47 8.20
CA LEU A 58 -14.64 -12.27 7.46
C LEU A 58 -15.32 -13.23 6.46
N THR A 59 -16.46 -13.83 6.84
CA THR A 59 -17.25 -14.66 5.91
C THR A 59 -17.74 -13.83 4.72
N ARG A 60 -18.31 -12.65 4.98
CA ARG A 60 -18.75 -11.74 3.92
C ARG A 60 -17.59 -11.30 3.02
N PHE A 61 -16.45 -10.95 3.62
CA PHE A 61 -15.26 -10.51 2.88
C PHE A 61 -14.64 -11.65 2.07
N GLY A 62 -14.58 -12.87 2.63
CA GLY A 62 -14.10 -14.06 1.95
C GLY A 62 -14.97 -14.48 0.76
N ALA A 63 -16.29 -14.29 0.86
CA ALA A 63 -17.20 -14.49 -0.27
C ALA A 63 -16.92 -13.51 -1.41
N TRP A 64 -16.73 -12.21 -1.10
CA TRP A 64 -16.34 -11.21 -2.09
C TRP A 64 -14.99 -11.53 -2.73
N ALA A 65 -13.98 -11.89 -1.93
CA ALA A 65 -12.62 -12.15 -2.42
C ALA A 65 -12.55 -13.35 -3.39
N GLY A 66 -13.46 -14.32 -3.25
CA GLY A 66 -13.52 -15.52 -4.09
C GLY A 66 -14.39 -15.41 -5.35
N LEU A 67 -15.03 -14.26 -5.60
CA LEU A 67 -15.80 -14.07 -6.83
C LEU A 67 -14.88 -14.04 -8.05
N ALA A 68 -15.33 -14.62 -9.17
CA ALA A 68 -14.62 -14.56 -10.44
C ALA A 68 -14.29 -13.13 -10.84
N ASP A 69 -15.22 -12.20 -10.72
CA ASP A 69 -15.04 -10.78 -11.05
C ASP A 69 -13.98 -10.11 -10.14
N THR A 70 -13.91 -10.49 -8.86
CA THR A 70 -12.90 -9.97 -7.93
C THR A 70 -11.50 -10.50 -8.26
N ILE A 71 -11.40 -11.79 -8.57
CA ILE A 71 -10.14 -12.39 -9.02
C ILE A 71 -9.66 -11.72 -10.32
N GLU A 72 -10.59 -11.42 -11.23
CA GLU A 72 -10.28 -10.72 -12.48
C GLU A 72 -9.80 -9.28 -12.23
N LEU A 73 -10.30 -8.55 -11.23
CA LEU A 73 -9.74 -7.25 -10.83
C LEU A 73 -8.26 -7.38 -10.46
N GLY A 74 -7.90 -8.41 -9.70
CA GLY A 74 -6.51 -8.72 -9.35
C GLY A 74 -5.65 -8.98 -10.58
N ASN A 75 -6.13 -9.80 -11.51
CA ASN A 75 -5.46 -10.10 -12.77
C ASN A 75 -5.24 -8.83 -13.59
N GLN A 76 -6.25 -7.98 -13.74
CA GLN A 76 -6.16 -6.72 -14.49
C GLN A 76 -5.19 -5.74 -13.85
N ALA A 77 -5.22 -5.58 -12.53
CA ALA A 77 -4.27 -4.72 -11.83
C ALA A 77 -2.82 -5.20 -12.03
N ASN A 78 -2.58 -6.51 -11.96
CA ASN A 78 -1.26 -7.10 -12.11
C ASN A 78 -0.76 -7.09 -13.57
N ALA A 79 -1.64 -7.26 -14.55
CA ALA A 79 -1.31 -7.20 -15.98
C ALA A 79 -0.98 -5.77 -16.46
N ASN A 80 -1.53 -4.75 -15.81
CA ASN A 80 -1.39 -3.34 -16.19
C ASN A 80 -0.48 -2.59 -15.19
N LYS A 81 0.83 -2.60 -15.47
CA LYS A 81 1.82 -1.91 -14.63
C LYS A 81 1.54 -0.41 -14.52
N PRO A 82 1.88 0.23 -13.39
CA PRO A 82 1.74 1.67 -13.22
C PRO A 82 2.48 2.44 -14.30
N GLY A 83 1.83 3.45 -14.85
CA GLY A 83 2.44 4.44 -15.73
C GLY A 83 3.07 5.58 -14.91
N PHE A 84 4.09 6.23 -15.48
CA PHE A 84 4.75 7.36 -14.82
C PHE A 84 4.99 8.49 -15.80
N ARG A 85 4.62 9.70 -15.40
CA ARG A 85 4.83 10.92 -16.14
C ARG A 85 5.52 11.94 -15.23
N THR A 86 6.74 12.37 -15.61
CA THR A 86 7.54 13.34 -14.84
C THR A 86 7.07 14.77 -15.02
N HIS A 87 6.66 15.14 -16.25
CA HIS A 87 6.30 16.52 -16.61
C HIS A 87 4.99 16.57 -17.40
N ASP A 88 4.32 17.70 -17.33
CA ASP A 88 3.18 18.01 -18.19
C ASP A 88 3.64 18.45 -19.59
N ARG A 89 2.67 18.79 -20.46
CA ARG A 89 2.95 19.27 -21.83
C ARG A 89 3.68 20.61 -21.89
N TYR A 90 3.74 21.34 -20.80
CA TYR A 90 4.41 22.65 -20.70
C TYR A 90 5.79 22.56 -20.05
N GLY A 91 6.23 21.38 -19.66
CA GLY A 91 7.50 21.16 -18.98
C GLY A 91 7.46 21.36 -17.46
N HIS A 92 6.29 21.58 -16.87
CA HIS A 92 6.17 21.63 -15.41
C HIS A 92 6.22 20.23 -14.83
N ARG A 93 6.98 20.05 -13.76
CA ARG A 93 7.12 18.78 -13.09
C ARG A 93 5.83 18.37 -12.37
N THR A 94 5.30 17.19 -12.69
CA THR A 94 4.06 16.65 -12.14
C THR A 94 4.29 15.43 -11.26
N ASP A 95 5.27 14.59 -11.55
CA ASP A 95 5.55 13.32 -10.88
C ASP A 95 4.27 12.51 -10.64
N GLU A 96 3.54 12.27 -11.72
CA GLU A 96 2.25 11.60 -11.69
C GLU A 96 2.42 10.10 -11.96
N VAL A 97 1.93 9.29 -11.05
CA VAL A 97 1.80 7.84 -11.21
C VAL A 97 0.36 7.51 -11.52
N THR A 98 0.13 6.80 -12.61
CA THR A 98 -1.21 6.37 -13.05
C THR A 98 -1.36 4.87 -12.91
N PHE A 99 -2.55 4.43 -12.52
CA PHE A 99 -2.87 3.03 -12.32
C PHE A 99 -4.09 2.63 -13.14
N HIS A 100 -4.21 1.35 -13.42
CA HIS A 100 -5.41 0.77 -14.00
C HIS A 100 -6.62 0.96 -13.03
N PRO A 101 -7.87 1.16 -13.53
CA PRO A 101 -9.05 1.27 -12.65
C PRO A 101 -9.22 0.13 -11.67
N ALA A 102 -8.86 -1.10 -12.04
CA ALA A 102 -8.89 -2.25 -11.15
C ALA A 102 -8.02 -2.07 -9.88
N TYR A 103 -6.83 -1.45 -10.00
CA TYR A 103 -6.01 -1.12 -8.84
C TYR A 103 -6.72 -0.15 -7.89
N HIS A 104 -7.36 0.88 -8.44
CA HIS A 104 -8.10 1.84 -7.63
C HIS A 104 -9.31 1.21 -6.93
N GLU A 105 -9.98 0.26 -7.59
CA GLU A 105 -11.08 -0.49 -6.97
C GLU A 105 -10.59 -1.36 -5.80
N LEU A 106 -9.48 -2.08 -5.97
CA LEU A 106 -8.87 -2.87 -4.90
C LEU A 106 -8.45 -2.00 -3.71
N MET A 107 -7.85 -0.83 -3.96
CA MET A 107 -7.51 0.15 -2.93
C MET A 107 -8.76 0.67 -2.20
N ARG A 108 -9.83 0.98 -2.94
CA ARG A 108 -11.11 1.43 -2.38
C ARG A 108 -11.68 0.40 -1.42
N VAL A 109 -11.76 -0.86 -1.87
CA VAL A 109 -12.26 -1.96 -1.04
C VAL A 109 -11.39 -2.15 0.20
N ALA A 110 -10.06 -2.09 0.08
CA ALA A 110 -9.15 -2.23 1.20
C ALA A 110 -9.38 -1.15 2.27
N LEU A 111 -9.45 0.12 1.88
CA LEU A 111 -9.60 1.22 2.83
C LEU A 111 -11.02 1.28 3.41
N GLU A 112 -12.06 1.13 2.61
CA GLU A 112 -13.46 1.11 3.09
C GLU A 112 -13.75 -0.04 4.07
N ASN A 113 -13.03 -1.16 3.95
CA ASN A 113 -13.12 -2.29 4.89
C ASN A 113 -12.12 -2.19 6.07
N GLY A 114 -11.44 -1.05 6.24
CA GLY A 114 -10.60 -0.77 7.41
C GLY A 114 -9.33 -1.61 7.51
N LEU A 115 -8.78 -2.08 6.39
CA LEU A 115 -7.54 -2.88 6.39
C LEU A 115 -6.34 -2.08 6.90
N HIS A 116 -6.41 -0.75 6.84
CA HIS A 116 -5.39 0.18 7.34
C HIS A 116 -5.71 0.78 8.72
N SER A 117 -6.94 0.65 9.22
CA SER A 117 -7.42 1.46 10.35
C SER A 117 -8.05 0.67 11.48
N SER A 118 -8.68 -0.48 11.20
CA SER A 118 -9.63 -1.12 12.12
C SER A 118 -9.08 -1.41 13.54
N PRO A 119 -7.85 -1.89 13.78
CA PRO A 119 -7.36 -2.10 15.14
C PRO A 119 -7.09 -0.81 15.92
N TRP A 120 -6.85 0.28 15.21
CA TRP A 120 -6.59 1.60 15.81
C TRP A 120 -7.89 2.32 16.19
N THR A 121 -8.93 2.16 15.36
CA THR A 121 -10.26 2.77 15.61
C THR A 121 -11.12 1.95 16.56
N ASN A 122 -10.95 0.63 16.58
CA ASN A 122 -11.68 -0.31 17.42
C ASN A 122 -10.70 -1.25 18.15
N PRO A 123 -9.90 -0.72 19.08
CA PRO A 123 -8.90 -1.52 19.80
C PRO A 123 -9.55 -2.54 20.72
N GLY A 124 -8.91 -3.69 20.89
CA GLY A 124 -9.37 -4.74 21.77
C GLY A 124 -8.71 -6.09 21.50
N LYS A 125 -9.03 -7.07 22.34
CA LYS A 125 -8.51 -8.42 22.14
C LYS A 125 -8.93 -8.97 20.78
N GLY A 126 -7.96 -9.46 20.00
CA GLY A 126 -8.20 -10.02 18.68
C GLY A 126 -8.37 -8.99 17.55
N ALA A 127 -8.34 -7.67 17.82
CA ALA A 127 -8.53 -6.65 16.78
C ALA A 127 -7.48 -6.74 15.65
N HIS A 128 -6.20 -6.89 16.00
CA HIS A 128 -5.13 -7.08 15.02
C HIS A 128 -5.26 -8.42 14.27
N VAL A 129 -5.73 -9.48 14.94
CA VAL A 129 -5.96 -10.79 14.31
C VAL A 129 -7.08 -10.70 13.29
N ALA A 130 -8.21 -10.05 13.61
CA ALA A 130 -9.31 -9.82 12.68
C ALA A 130 -8.86 -9.03 11.45
N ARG A 131 -8.08 -7.96 11.66
CA ARG A 131 -7.49 -7.17 10.56
C ARG A 131 -6.53 -8.00 9.71
N ALA A 132 -5.62 -8.76 10.33
CA ALA A 132 -4.65 -9.59 9.62
C ALA A 132 -5.33 -10.69 8.80
N ALA A 133 -6.39 -11.33 9.34
CA ALA A 133 -7.19 -12.31 8.59
C ALA A 133 -7.83 -11.68 7.34
N LYS A 134 -8.42 -10.48 7.48
CA LYS A 134 -9.02 -9.77 6.33
C LYS A 134 -7.95 -9.35 5.30
N TYR A 135 -6.79 -8.88 5.76
CA TYR A 135 -5.66 -8.53 4.90
C TYR A 135 -5.12 -9.76 4.14
N TYR A 136 -5.01 -10.90 4.81
CA TYR A 136 -4.62 -12.16 4.20
C TYR A 136 -5.59 -12.61 3.09
N LEU A 137 -6.90 -12.50 3.32
CA LEU A 137 -7.90 -12.78 2.28
C LEU A 137 -7.77 -11.82 1.09
N HIS A 138 -7.54 -10.54 1.37
CA HIS A 138 -7.41 -9.51 0.33
C HIS A 138 -6.15 -9.67 -0.52
N SER A 139 -5.02 -10.03 0.12
CA SER A 139 -3.75 -10.25 -0.57
C SER A 139 -3.76 -11.43 -1.55
N GLN A 140 -4.68 -12.38 -1.36
CA GLN A 140 -4.88 -13.48 -2.31
C GLN A 140 -5.54 -13.03 -3.62
N VAL A 141 -6.28 -11.93 -3.61
CA VAL A 141 -6.82 -11.31 -4.82
C VAL A 141 -5.71 -10.64 -5.62
N GLU A 142 -4.96 -9.76 -4.96
CA GLU A 142 -3.77 -9.10 -5.55
C GLU A 142 -2.92 -8.52 -4.41
N ALA A 143 -1.65 -8.86 -4.34
CA ALA A 143 -0.81 -8.50 -3.21
C ALA A 143 -0.14 -7.12 -3.32
N ALA A 144 0.05 -6.59 -4.53
CA ALA A 144 0.88 -5.40 -4.73
C ALA A 144 0.23 -4.12 -4.17
N HIS A 145 -1.10 -3.94 -4.35
CA HIS A 145 -1.82 -2.78 -3.81
C HIS A 145 -1.90 -2.81 -2.27
N CYS A 146 -1.67 -3.97 -1.65
CA CYS A 146 -1.59 -4.10 -0.20
C CYS A 146 -0.40 -3.32 0.42
N CYS A 147 0.63 -3.00 -0.36
CA CYS A 147 1.81 -2.28 0.13
C CYS A 147 1.48 -0.89 0.70
N PRO A 148 0.81 0.05 0.01
CA PRO A 148 0.39 1.32 0.62
C PRO A 148 -0.62 1.13 1.76
N VAL A 149 -1.44 0.09 1.74
CA VAL A 149 -2.40 -0.22 2.81
C VAL A 149 -1.67 -0.56 4.11
N THR A 150 -0.70 -1.48 4.06
CA THR A 150 0.09 -1.84 5.25
C THR A 150 0.98 -0.70 5.74
N MET A 151 1.57 0.11 4.85
CA MET A 151 2.35 1.27 5.26
C MET A 151 1.47 2.31 5.98
N THR A 152 0.27 2.56 5.48
CA THR A 152 -0.71 3.47 6.11
C THR A 152 -1.13 2.95 7.48
N PHE A 153 -1.44 1.66 7.61
CA PHE A 153 -1.73 1.01 8.89
C PHE A 153 -0.59 1.16 9.90
N ALA A 154 0.62 0.87 9.46
CA ALA A 154 1.80 0.81 10.32
C ALA A 154 2.38 2.19 10.69
N ALA A 155 1.95 3.27 10.03
CA ALA A 155 2.42 4.62 10.31
C ALA A 155 1.91 5.18 11.65
N ILE A 156 0.77 4.72 12.15
CA ILE A 156 0.10 5.25 13.35
C ILE A 156 1.02 5.28 14.57
N PRO A 157 1.63 4.16 15.03
CA PRO A 157 2.47 4.19 16.22
C PRO A 157 3.71 5.10 16.06
N SER A 158 4.26 5.21 14.86
CA SER A 158 5.37 6.10 14.60
C SER A 158 4.97 7.58 14.69
N ILE A 159 3.85 7.96 14.10
CA ILE A 159 3.35 9.35 14.10
C ILE A 159 2.90 9.77 15.50
N GLN A 160 2.39 8.86 16.30
CA GLN A 160 1.97 9.12 17.71
C GLN A 160 3.13 9.56 18.60
N ASN A 161 4.39 9.31 18.23
CA ASN A 161 5.55 9.87 18.91
C ASN A 161 5.64 11.42 18.82
N GLN A 162 4.83 12.04 17.94
CA GLN A 162 4.72 13.48 17.82
C GLN A 162 3.25 13.91 17.89
N PRO A 163 2.71 14.23 19.09
CA PRO A 163 1.27 14.44 19.31
C PRO A 163 0.63 15.53 18.44
N ASP A 164 1.34 16.63 18.18
CA ASP A 164 0.82 17.73 17.37
C ASP A 164 0.62 17.28 15.90
N LEU A 165 1.56 16.52 15.33
CA LEU A 165 1.43 15.93 14.01
C LEU A 165 0.37 14.84 13.99
N ALA A 166 0.32 13.99 15.02
CA ALA A 166 -0.68 12.94 15.13
C ALA A 166 -2.11 13.54 15.14
N LYS A 167 -2.33 14.64 15.85
CA LYS A 167 -3.63 15.34 15.88
C LYS A 167 -4.09 15.79 14.49
N LEU A 168 -3.16 16.21 13.63
CA LEU A 168 -3.47 16.68 12.27
C LEU A 168 -3.64 15.52 11.27
N TRP A 169 -2.81 14.48 11.37
CA TRP A 169 -2.72 13.43 10.35
C TRP A 169 -3.53 12.18 10.66
N ALA A 170 -3.59 11.76 11.95
CA ALA A 170 -4.26 10.50 12.31
C ALA A 170 -5.74 10.45 11.90
N PRO A 171 -6.56 11.51 12.00
CA PRO A 171 -7.95 11.46 11.56
C PRO A 171 -8.08 11.11 10.06
N LYS A 172 -7.20 11.65 9.22
CA LYS A 172 -7.18 11.38 7.77
C LYS A 172 -6.58 10.01 7.43
N ILE A 173 -5.56 9.58 8.18
CA ILE A 173 -4.95 8.25 8.03
C ILE A 173 -5.95 7.15 8.38
N LEU A 174 -6.80 7.38 9.39
CA LEU A 174 -7.76 6.39 9.89
C LEU A 174 -9.13 6.44 9.20
N ALA A 175 -9.34 7.39 8.28
CA ALA A 175 -10.59 7.50 7.53
C ALA A 175 -10.78 6.31 6.58
N ASN A 176 -11.93 5.64 6.67
CA ASN A 176 -12.26 4.49 5.83
C ASN A 176 -12.78 4.93 4.45
N GLU A 177 -12.00 5.75 3.78
CA GLU A 177 -12.26 6.28 2.44
C GLU A 177 -11.00 6.15 1.58
N TYR A 178 -11.17 6.09 0.27
CA TYR A 178 -10.06 6.11 -0.69
C TYR A 178 -10.14 7.35 -1.58
N ASP A 179 -9.15 8.22 -1.47
CA ASP A 179 -9.01 9.40 -2.31
C ASP A 179 -7.71 9.33 -3.12
N SER A 180 -7.81 8.95 -4.39
CA SER A 180 -6.66 8.81 -5.30
C SER A 180 -6.17 10.12 -5.91
N ARG A 181 -6.82 11.26 -5.64
CA ARG A 181 -6.50 12.55 -6.25
C ARG A 181 -5.09 13.02 -5.87
N ASN A 182 -4.38 13.56 -6.84
CA ASN A 182 -3.07 14.19 -6.63
C ASN A 182 -3.24 15.67 -6.26
N VAL A 183 -3.70 15.93 -5.04
CA VAL A 183 -3.98 17.27 -4.49
C VAL A 183 -3.43 17.39 -3.07
N PRO A 184 -3.27 18.62 -2.53
CA PRO A 184 -2.87 18.82 -1.13
C PRO A 184 -3.77 18.06 -0.15
N ASP A 185 -3.17 17.55 0.93
CA ASP A 185 -3.89 16.83 1.98
C ASP A 185 -5.02 17.66 2.62
N SER A 186 -4.91 18.99 2.62
CA SER A 186 -5.96 19.91 3.09
C SER A 186 -7.26 19.81 2.28
N LYS A 187 -7.20 19.28 1.05
CA LYS A 187 -8.34 19.05 0.15
C LYS A 187 -8.83 17.61 0.15
N LYS A 188 -8.31 16.77 1.05
CA LYS A 188 -8.64 15.34 1.17
C LYS A 188 -9.25 15.03 2.53
N THR A 189 -10.16 14.06 2.54
CA THR A 189 -10.74 13.47 3.77
C THR A 189 -9.91 12.30 4.27
N SER A 190 -9.23 11.59 3.35
CA SER A 190 -8.37 10.45 3.65
C SER A 190 -7.00 10.60 2.99
N VAL A 191 -5.98 10.03 3.61
CA VAL A 191 -4.61 10.04 3.11
C VAL A 191 -3.94 8.68 3.28
N THR A 192 -2.97 8.39 2.42
CA THR A 192 -2.09 7.25 2.54
C THR A 192 -0.68 7.68 2.94
N ILE A 193 0.00 6.85 3.73
CA ILE A 193 1.35 7.11 4.22
C ILE A 193 2.32 6.07 3.67
N GLY A 194 3.44 6.55 3.13
CA GLY A 194 4.56 5.72 2.72
C GLY A 194 5.74 5.82 3.68
N MET A 195 6.82 5.11 3.38
CA MET A 195 8.11 5.25 4.06
C MET A 195 9.27 5.28 3.06
N ALA A 196 10.32 6.02 3.42
CA ALA A 196 11.49 6.23 2.57
C ALA A 196 12.78 6.19 3.40
N MET A 197 13.44 5.02 3.42
CA MET A 197 14.62 4.79 4.25
C MET A 197 15.87 4.48 3.43
N THR A 198 15.78 3.54 2.49
CA THR A 198 16.90 3.00 1.72
C THR A 198 17.49 4.04 0.75
N GLU A 199 18.80 4.14 0.72
CA GLU A 199 19.58 4.96 -0.23
C GLU A 199 20.42 4.09 -1.17
N LYS A 200 21.04 4.68 -2.21
CA LYS A 200 21.79 3.93 -3.25
C LYS A 200 22.91 3.08 -2.69
N GLN A 201 23.58 3.53 -1.64
CA GLN A 201 24.67 2.81 -0.99
C GLN A 201 24.21 1.62 -0.13
N GLY A 202 22.90 1.48 0.11
CA GLY A 202 22.35 0.31 0.79
C GLY A 202 21.17 0.61 1.73
N GLY A 203 20.48 -0.45 2.14
CA GLY A 203 19.34 -0.40 3.07
C GLY A 203 19.54 -1.22 4.33
N SER A 204 20.53 -2.13 4.36
CA SER A 204 20.88 -2.94 5.54
C SER A 204 21.58 -2.13 6.64
N ASP A 205 22.22 -1.03 6.29
CA ASP A 205 22.80 -0.06 7.22
C ASP A 205 22.25 1.35 6.95
N VAL A 206 21.05 1.64 7.45
CA VAL A 206 20.43 2.96 7.31
C VAL A 206 21.12 4.06 8.10
N ARG A 207 22.05 3.73 9.03
CA ARG A 207 22.85 4.73 9.75
C ARG A 207 23.84 5.42 8.82
N ALA A 208 24.25 4.74 7.74
CA ALA A 208 25.09 5.28 6.69
C ALA A 208 24.34 6.17 5.68
N ASN A 209 23.07 6.49 5.91
CA ASN A 209 22.31 7.41 5.07
C ASN A 209 22.97 8.79 4.99
N THR A 210 22.93 9.36 3.80
CA THR A 210 23.53 10.67 3.48
C THR A 210 22.52 11.79 3.26
N THR A 211 21.23 11.46 3.19
CA THR A 211 20.16 12.48 3.16
C THR A 211 20.25 13.34 4.42
N MET A 212 20.33 14.67 4.23
CA MET A 212 20.45 15.65 5.30
C MET A 212 19.13 16.37 5.58
N ALA A 213 18.94 16.75 6.83
CA ALA A 213 17.84 17.58 7.30
C ALA A 213 18.38 18.89 7.86
N TYR A 214 17.97 20.00 7.29
CA TYR A 214 18.35 21.35 7.68
C TYR A 214 17.17 22.03 8.38
N PRO A 215 17.33 22.53 9.62
CA PRO A 215 16.23 23.15 10.35
C PRO A 215 15.78 24.46 9.72
N ILE A 216 14.47 24.69 9.72
CA ILE A 216 13.86 25.97 9.34
C ILE A 216 13.49 26.70 10.64
N GLY A 217 14.42 27.48 11.19
CA GLY A 217 14.24 28.16 12.48
C GLY A 217 14.65 27.30 13.68
N GLN A 218 13.71 26.95 14.56
CA GLN A 218 13.99 26.12 15.73
C GLN A 218 14.29 24.66 15.34
N GLN A 219 15.10 23.99 16.18
CA GLN A 219 15.44 22.57 16.02
C GLN A 219 14.63 21.72 16.99
N GLY A 220 14.49 20.43 16.66
CA GLY A 220 13.93 19.41 17.54
C GLY A 220 12.57 18.86 17.12
N PRO A 221 11.96 18.09 17.99
CA PRO A 221 10.69 17.40 17.72
C PRO A 221 9.56 18.37 17.31
N GLY A 222 8.82 17.98 16.27
CA GLY A 222 7.70 18.77 15.74
C GLY A 222 8.11 19.99 14.90
N GLN A 223 9.39 20.34 14.86
CA GLN A 223 9.86 21.51 14.11
C GLN A 223 10.04 21.22 12.62
N PRO A 224 9.93 22.24 11.75
CA PRO A 224 10.08 22.10 10.31
C PRO A 224 11.56 22.04 9.90
N TYR A 225 11.82 21.21 8.88
CA TYR A 225 13.14 21.04 8.26
C TYR A 225 13.03 21.00 6.75
N GLU A 226 14.10 21.37 6.06
CA GLU A 226 14.31 21.05 4.65
C GLU A 226 15.15 19.79 4.53
N LEU A 227 14.63 18.81 3.77
CA LEU A 227 15.37 17.58 3.47
C LEU A 227 16.06 17.69 2.12
N VAL A 228 17.33 17.28 2.05
CA VAL A 228 18.13 17.22 0.81
C VAL A 228 18.84 15.88 0.73
N GLY A 229 18.66 15.17 -0.38
CA GLY A 229 19.28 13.87 -0.60
C GLY A 229 18.55 13.03 -1.62
N HIS A 230 18.56 11.70 -1.41
CA HIS A 230 17.89 10.76 -2.31
C HIS A 230 17.38 9.53 -1.54
N LYS A 231 16.42 8.84 -2.15
CA LYS A 231 16.00 7.50 -1.73
C LYS A 231 15.97 6.57 -2.92
N TRP A 232 16.51 5.35 -2.69
CA TRP A 232 16.73 4.39 -3.77
C TRP A 232 15.54 3.48 -4.02
N PHE A 233 14.74 3.20 -2.99
CA PHE A 233 13.59 2.33 -3.10
C PHE A 233 12.44 2.88 -2.25
N VAL A 234 11.51 3.57 -2.92
CA VAL A 234 10.32 4.13 -2.29
C VAL A 234 9.09 3.51 -2.94
N SER A 235 8.41 2.67 -2.17
CA SER A 235 7.13 2.08 -2.59
C SER A 235 6.01 3.11 -2.50
N ALA A 236 5.06 3.00 -3.42
CA ALA A 236 3.87 3.84 -3.47
C ALA A 236 4.19 5.35 -3.44
N PRO A 237 4.98 5.89 -4.42
CA PRO A 237 5.37 7.30 -4.43
C PRO A 237 4.19 8.27 -4.57
N MET A 238 2.98 7.76 -4.81
CA MET A 238 1.74 8.54 -4.84
C MET A 238 1.11 8.73 -3.45
N CYS A 239 1.63 8.11 -2.38
CA CYS A 239 1.17 8.36 -1.01
C CYS A 239 1.22 9.86 -0.68
N ASP A 240 0.32 10.32 0.18
CA ASP A 240 0.14 11.74 0.50
C ASP A 240 1.25 12.30 1.37
N ALA A 241 1.85 11.46 2.21
CA ALA A 241 3.05 11.78 2.98
C ALA A 241 3.92 10.54 3.20
N PHE A 242 5.15 10.77 3.66
CA PHE A 242 6.14 9.73 3.90
C PHE A 242 6.83 9.91 5.24
N LEU A 243 7.09 8.81 5.95
CA LEU A 243 8.08 8.80 7.01
C LEU A 243 9.46 8.60 6.39
N VAL A 244 10.33 9.60 6.55
CA VAL A 244 11.65 9.67 5.92
C VAL A 244 12.74 9.68 6.98
N LEU A 245 13.82 8.93 6.76
CA LEU A 245 15.03 9.03 7.58
C LEU A 245 16.02 10.01 6.93
N ALA A 246 16.51 10.97 7.71
CA ALA A 246 17.54 11.92 7.32
C ALA A 246 18.46 12.26 8.49
N GLN A 247 19.70 12.65 8.20
CA GLN A 247 20.71 13.03 9.18
C GLN A 247 20.48 14.46 9.65
N THR A 248 20.59 14.66 10.95
CA THR A 248 20.74 15.96 11.61
C THR A 248 22.13 16.04 12.24
N THR A 249 22.45 17.15 12.92
CA THR A 249 23.68 17.28 13.71
C THR A 249 23.75 16.28 14.87
N SER A 250 22.61 15.82 15.37
CA SER A 250 22.50 14.85 16.47
C SER A 250 22.38 13.40 15.96
N GLY A 251 22.35 13.17 14.65
CA GLY A 251 22.27 11.86 14.03
C GLY A 251 21.00 11.58 13.26
N LEU A 252 20.80 10.32 12.88
CA LEU A 252 19.69 9.90 12.03
C LEU A 252 18.33 10.07 12.73
N SER A 253 17.49 10.91 12.15
CA SER A 253 16.18 11.31 12.69
C SER A 253 15.05 10.94 11.73
N CYS A 254 13.82 10.87 12.23
CA CYS A 254 12.62 10.56 11.46
C CYS A 254 11.82 11.83 11.17
N PHE A 255 11.29 11.94 9.97
CA PHE A 255 10.53 13.11 9.52
C PHE A 255 9.25 12.67 8.81
N LEU A 256 8.15 13.38 9.08
CA LEU A 256 6.94 13.32 8.28
C LEU A 256 7.03 14.36 7.18
N MET A 257 7.09 13.91 5.93
CA MET A 257 7.24 14.73 4.74
C MET A 257 6.01 14.59 3.84
N PRO A 258 5.15 15.60 3.74
CA PRO A 258 4.00 15.57 2.84
C PRO A 258 4.46 15.76 1.38
N ARG A 259 3.68 15.22 0.44
CA ARG A 259 3.91 15.39 -0.99
C ARG A 259 3.57 16.80 -1.50
N TRP A 260 2.72 17.51 -0.77
CA TRP A 260 2.34 18.90 -1.00
C TRP A 260 2.68 19.75 0.21
N ARG A 261 3.15 20.98 -0.03
CA ARG A 261 3.38 21.97 1.03
C ARG A 261 2.04 22.55 1.52
N PRO A 262 1.99 23.12 2.73
CA PRO A 262 0.78 23.77 3.26
C PRO A 262 0.27 24.93 2.40
N ASP A 263 1.13 25.58 1.64
CA ASP A 263 0.78 26.65 0.69
C ASP A 263 0.12 26.14 -0.60
N GLY A 264 -0.02 24.82 -0.75
CA GLY A 264 -0.61 24.18 -1.92
C GLY A 264 0.34 23.98 -3.08
N THR A 265 1.63 24.28 -2.94
CA THR A 265 2.66 23.96 -3.93
C THR A 265 3.17 22.53 -3.75
N LYS A 266 3.69 21.93 -4.80
CA LYS A 266 4.33 20.61 -4.70
C LYS A 266 5.59 20.70 -3.87
N ASN A 267 5.74 19.77 -2.93
CA ASN A 267 6.98 19.59 -2.22
C ASN A 267 8.06 19.05 -3.19
N PRO A 268 9.32 19.53 -3.13
CA PRO A 268 10.40 19.06 -4.02
C PRO A 268 10.86 17.63 -3.72
N TRP A 269 9.93 16.71 -3.81
CA TRP A 269 10.06 15.26 -3.80
C TRP A 269 9.94 14.79 -5.24
N GLN A 270 11.07 14.51 -5.88
CA GLN A 270 11.16 14.29 -7.33
C GLN A 270 11.36 12.80 -7.63
N VAL A 271 10.33 12.16 -8.12
CA VAL A 271 10.42 10.79 -8.61
C VAL A 271 11.24 10.78 -9.90
N GLN A 272 12.33 10.02 -9.94
CA GLN A 272 13.22 9.94 -11.10
C GLN A 272 12.76 8.85 -12.08
N GLN A 273 12.41 7.68 -11.57
CA GLN A 273 11.89 6.57 -12.36
C GLN A 273 11.15 5.58 -11.47
N LEU A 274 10.31 4.76 -12.08
CA LEU A 274 9.75 3.57 -11.46
C LEU A 274 10.71 2.38 -11.62
N LYS A 275 10.76 1.52 -10.61
CA LYS A 275 11.55 0.28 -10.63
C LYS A 275 10.93 -0.73 -11.58
N ASN A 276 11.76 -1.37 -12.39
CA ASN A 276 11.37 -2.58 -13.10
C ASN A 276 11.54 -3.78 -12.16
N LYS A 277 10.43 -4.32 -11.67
CA LYS A 277 10.41 -5.39 -10.66
C LYS A 277 9.96 -6.71 -11.26
N MET A 278 10.45 -7.82 -10.72
CA MET A 278 10.08 -9.17 -11.10
C MET A 278 8.71 -9.58 -10.54
N GLY A 279 8.33 -9.06 -9.36
CA GLY A 279 7.04 -9.27 -8.70
C GLY A 279 6.50 -7.97 -8.14
N ASN A 280 5.30 -8.01 -7.56
CA ASN A 280 4.62 -6.86 -6.98
C ASN A 280 4.43 -5.72 -8.00
N VAL A 281 4.12 -6.11 -9.24
CA VAL A 281 4.21 -5.21 -10.40
C VAL A 281 3.10 -4.17 -10.46
N ALA A 282 1.94 -4.45 -9.86
CA ALA A 282 0.84 -3.49 -9.77
C ALA A 282 1.13 -2.34 -8.78
N ASN A 283 2.09 -2.50 -7.83
CA ASN A 283 2.53 -1.40 -6.98
C ASN A 283 3.68 -0.63 -7.65
N ALA A 284 3.59 0.69 -7.69
CA ALA A 284 4.70 1.54 -8.09
C ALA A 284 5.78 1.53 -6.99
N SER A 285 7.04 1.35 -7.38
CA SER A 285 8.21 1.58 -6.52
C SER A 285 9.19 2.46 -7.27
N SER A 286 9.80 3.42 -6.59
CA SER A 286 10.49 4.52 -7.26
C SER A 286 11.87 4.81 -6.68
N GLU A 287 12.66 5.52 -7.47
CA GLU A 287 13.84 6.25 -7.07
C GLU A 287 13.48 7.73 -6.96
N VAL A 288 13.93 8.37 -5.88
CA VAL A 288 13.52 9.74 -5.57
C VAL A 288 14.73 10.61 -5.22
N GLU A 289 14.75 11.84 -5.71
CA GLU A 289 15.61 12.92 -5.23
C GLU A 289 14.80 13.93 -4.43
N ILE A 290 15.38 14.37 -3.32
CA ILE A 290 14.79 15.30 -2.37
C ILE A 290 15.59 16.59 -2.47
N ARG A 291 14.96 17.69 -2.91
CA ARG A 291 15.64 18.95 -3.24
C ARG A 291 15.10 20.12 -2.41
N GLY A 292 15.27 20.04 -1.08
CA GLY A 292 14.73 21.02 -0.14
C GLY A 292 13.25 20.77 0.18
N ALA A 293 12.87 19.49 0.36
CA ALA A 293 11.50 19.15 0.71
C ALA A 293 11.19 19.49 2.17
N LEU A 294 10.08 20.18 2.38
CA LEU A 294 9.58 20.52 3.71
C LEU A 294 9.10 19.25 4.44
N ALA A 295 9.55 19.06 5.66
CA ALA A 295 9.17 17.96 6.52
C ALA A 295 9.18 18.41 8.00
N TRP A 296 8.52 17.63 8.86
CA TRP A 296 8.49 17.87 10.31
C TRP A 296 9.12 16.70 11.03
N MET A 297 9.98 16.98 12.00
CA MET A 297 10.61 15.94 12.82
C MET A 297 9.55 15.21 13.64
N VAL A 298 9.62 13.87 13.63
CA VAL A 298 8.77 12.98 14.41
C VAL A 298 9.61 12.32 15.51
N GLY A 299 9.23 12.51 16.75
CA GLY A 299 9.94 11.97 17.91
C GLY A 299 11.30 12.66 18.14
N GLU A 300 12.16 12.02 18.93
CA GLU A 300 13.44 12.57 19.39
C GLU A 300 14.49 12.64 18.27
N GLU A 301 15.24 13.72 18.23
CA GLU A 301 16.40 13.90 17.31
C GLU A 301 17.46 12.82 17.56
N GLY A 302 18.06 12.30 16.48
CA GLY A 302 19.04 11.23 16.56
C GLY A 302 18.45 9.82 16.86
N ARG A 303 17.13 9.71 17.02
CA ARG A 303 16.43 8.47 17.36
C ARG A 303 15.54 7.95 16.22
N GLY A 304 15.80 8.36 15.00
CA GLY A 304 14.93 8.08 13.84
C GLY A 304 14.64 6.61 13.59
N VAL A 305 15.64 5.73 13.76
CA VAL A 305 15.43 4.27 13.63
C VAL A 305 14.44 3.78 14.69
N ARG A 306 14.59 4.22 15.94
CA ARG A 306 13.67 3.85 17.03
C ARG A 306 12.24 4.32 16.75
N THR A 307 12.09 5.49 16.18
CA THR A 307 10.78 6.07 15.83
C THR A 307 10.07 5.28 14.73
N ILE A 308 10.82 4.85 13.68
CA ILE A 308 10.21 4.20 12.52
C ILE A 308 10.17 2.66 12.62
N ILE A 309 10.88 2.05 13.58
CA ILE A 309 11.06 0.59 13.60
C ILE A 309 9.73 -0.18 13.80
N GLU A 310 8.78 0.39 14.51
CA GLU A 310 7.46 -0.23 14.68
C GLU A 310 6.70 -0.29 13.34
N MET A 311 6.77 0.77 12.53
CA MET A 311 6.22 0.77 11.18
C MET A 311 6.88 -0.33 10.33
N VAL A 312 8.20 -0.45 10.39
CA VAL A 312 8.94 -1.49 9.67
C VAL A 312 8.55 -2.89 10.15
N ALA A 313 8.44 -3.11 11.46
CA ALA A 313 8.06 -4.40 12.01
C ALA A 313 6.65 -4.81 11.58
N MET A 314 5.69 -3.91 11.67
CA MET A 314 4.29 -4.18 11.29
C MET A 314 4.16 -4.49 9.79
N THR A 315 4.83 -3.72 8.92
CA THR A 315 4.80 -4.01 7.48
C THR A 315 5.45 -5.35 7.13
N ARG A 316 6.44 -5.81 7.89
CA ARG A 316 7.04 -7.14 7.72
C ARG A 316 6.12 -8.27 8.13
N PHE A 317 5.27 -8.07 9.14
CA PHE A 317 4.29 -9.10 9.52
C PHE A 317 3.18 -9.25 8.49
N ASP A 318 2.90 -8.22 7.72
CA ASP A 318 1.88 -8.25 6.67
C ASP A 318 2.39 -8.84 5.34
N CYS A 319 3.71 -8.84 5.12
CA CYS A 319 4.36 -9.43 3.94
C CYS A 319 4.72 -10.90 4.17
#